data_e4edc424e5d31b8fe70ad9b2bffa7557
#
_entry.id   e4edc424e5d31b8fe70ad9b2bffa7557
#
_cell.length_a   1.000
_cell.length_b   1.000
_cell.length_c   1.000
_cell.angle_alpha   90.00
_cell.angle_beta   90.00
_cell.angle_gamma   90.00
#
_symmetry.space_group_name_H-M   'P 1'
#
loop_
_entity.id
_entity.type
_entity.pdbx_description
1 polymer ?
#
loop_
_entity_poly.entity_id
_entity_poly.type
_entity_poly.pdbx_seq_one_letter_code
_entity_poly.pdbx_strand_id
1 'polypeptide(L)'
;MAHRIHALDSFFYSSMGVYAFQTQCEMLAELGYDGITVAAWGGIPLTDLSLLPAVKEKHGLEVEGLYLVLHEGRNDHLVREIVETVEGVELIELAIQTSVNGTAAILRVIESLLPIVERRNLKIALYPHLHHVTQTTSQVVAVCEHFGHSRLGASFNGYHWYASQEGKLEERLNAMKPWLMQVVTSGSVLSQLGWGRMATMEPVDRGEMDNFALVAALDRVGYTGSIGVLGWDYGGDIYLKLERCLKTMRGIDRRLEMHRGWAQIDLK
;
A
#
# COMPACT_ATOMS: atom_id res chain seq x y z
N MET A 1 -5.33 -16.93 10.85
CA MET A 1 -5.45 -15.81 11.84
C MET A 1 -6.07 -14.62 11.11
N ALA A 2 -6.94 -13.85 11.77
CA ALA A 2 -7.51 -12.68 11.16
C ALA A 2 -6.40 -11.60 10.94
N HIS A 3 -6.36 -11.01 9.77
CA HIS A 3 -5.44 -9.92 9.46
C HIS A 3 -5.86 -8.64 10.18
N ARG A 4 -4.91 -7.80 10.56
CA ARG A 4 -5.19 -6.41 10.88
C ARG A 4 -5.55 -5.68 9.59
N ILE A 5 -6.55 -4.80 9.63
CA ILE A 5 -7.03 -4.06 8.47
C ILE A 5 -6.82 -2.56 8.70
N HIS A 6 -6.09 -1.93 7.81
CA HIS A 6 -5.91 -0.49 7.83
C HIS A 6 -6.49 0.16 6.57
N ALA A 7 -6.67 1.47 6.57
CA ALA A 7 -7.07 2.22 5.40
C ALA A 7 -5.96 3.19 4.98
N LEU A 8 -5.82 3.41 3.68
CA LEU A 8 -4.99 4.51 3.19
C LEU A 8 -5.79 5.82 3.29
N ASP A 9 -5.14 6.89 3.74
CA ASP A 9 -5.75 8.22 3.86
C ASP A 9 -6.22 8.78 2.50
N SER A 10 -5.73 8.23 1.40
CA SER A 10 -6.19 8.52 0.05
C SER A 10 -7.69 8.28 -0.17
N PHE A 11 -8.34 7.47 0.67
CA PHE A 11 -9.80 7.34 0.70
C PHE A 11 -10.52 8.66 0.96
N PHE A 12 -9.90 9.53 1.74
CA PHE A 12 -10.49 10.79 2.20
C PHE A 12 -10.29 11.96 1.21
N TYR A 13 -9.63 11.70 0.07
CA TYR A 13 -9.43 12.68 -0.99
C TYR A 13 -10.52 12.54 -2.05
N SER A 14 -11.19 13.63 -2.36
CA SER A 14 -12.24 13.66 -3.36
C SER A 14 -12.22 14.99 -4.13
N SER A 15 -13.00 15.07 -5.20
CA SER A 15 -13.23 16.31 -5.93
C SER A 15 -13.87 17.43 -5.07
N MET A 16 -14.47 17.07 -3.93
CA MET A 16 -15.07 18.02 -2.97
C MET A 16 -14.04 18.55 -1.96
N GLY A 17 -12.87 17.93 -1.86
CA GLY A 17 -11.83 18.30 -0.91
C GLY A 17 -11.31 17.12 -0.10
N VAL A 18 -10.57 17.43 0.97
CA VAL A 18 -9.92 16.46 1.85
C VAL A 18 -10.42 16.66 3.28
N TYR A 19 -10.78 15.56 3.95
CA TYR A 19 -11.10 15.61 5.39
C TYR A 19 -9.85 15.94 6.22
N ALA A 20 -10.02 16.72 7.29
CA ALA A 20 -8.93 16.95 8.24
C ALA A 20 -8.41 15.61 8.80
N PHE A 21 -7.11 15.50 9.00
CA PHE A 21 -6.47 14.23 9.41
C PHE A 21 -7.05 13.65 10.71
N GLN A 22 -7.34 14.51 11.67
CA GLN A 22 -7.98 14.10 12.91
C GLN A 22 -9.35 13.44 12.64
N THR A 23 -10.18 14.03 11.77
CA THR A 23 -11.47 13.47 11.39
C THR A 23 -11.33 12.12 10.67
N GLN A 24 -10.29 11.97 9.83
CA GLN A 24 -9.97 10.69 9.20
C GLN A 24 -9.69 9.61 10.26
N CYS A 25 -8.84 9.92 11.24
CA CYS A 25 -8.52 9.00 12.34
C CYS A 25 -9.76 8.68 13.19
N GLU A 26 -10.59 9.67 13.51
CA GLU A 26 -11.84 9.47 14.26
C GLU A 26 -12.79 8.51 13.53
N MET A 27 -13.01 8.71 12.23
CA MET A 27 -13.86 7.82 11.42
C MET A 27 -13.32 6.38 11.38
N LEU A 28 -12.00 6.22 11.18
CA LEU A 28 -11.37 4.89 11.13
C LEU A 28 -11.45 4.17 12.48
N ALA A 29 -11.20 4.88 13.58
CA ALA A 29 -11.31 4.35 14.93
C ALA A 29 -12.74 3.94 15.27
N GLU A 30 -13.74 4.77 14.96
CA GLU A 30 -15.16 4.48 15.17
C GLU A 30 -15.60 3.24 14.38
N LEU A 31 -15.15 3.10 13.12
CA LEU A 31 -15.44 1.95 12.29
C LEU A 31 -14.75 0.66 12.78
N GLY A 32 -13.68 0.77 13.56
CA GLY A 32 -12.90 -0.36 14.06
C GLY A 32 -11.79 -0.83 13.14
N TYR A 33 -11.21 0.06 12.35
CA TYR A 33 -9.95 -0.19 11.66
C TYR A 33 -8.80 -0.33 12.66
N ASP A 34 -7.77 -1.09 12.29
CA ASP A 34 -6.60 -1.31 13.14
C ASP A 34 -5.51 -0.25 12.91
N GLY A 35 -5.56 0.49 11.79
CA GLY A 35 -4.54 1.47 11.46
C GLY A 35 -4.84 2.34 10.23
N ILE A 36 -3.88 3.19 9.94
CA ILE A 36 -3.89 4.10 8.78
C ILE A 36 -2.52 4.10 8.10
N THR A 37 -2.51 4.15 6.77
CA THR A 37 -1.32 4.53 5.97
C THR A 37 -1.52 5.93 5.43
N VAL A 38 -0.53 6.78 5.60
CA VAL A 38 -0.56 8.19 5.16
C VAL A 38 0.15 8.32 3.81
N ALA A 39 -0.40 9.09 2.88
CA ALA A 39 0.15 9.27 1.55
C ALA A 39 0.69 10.69 1.33
N ALA A 40 1.81 10.77 0.61
CA ALA A 40 2.37 12.01 0.14
C ALA A 40 2.46 11.98 -1.40
N TRP A 41 1.47 12.60 -2.05
CA TRP A 41 1.42 12.69 -3.51
C TRP A 41 2.44 13.70 -4.02
N GLY A 42 3.15 13.33 -5.08
CA GLY A 42 4.23 14.17 -5.60
C GLY A 42 5.37 14.40 -4.59
N GLY A 43 5.46 13.59 -3.56
CA GLY A 43 6.45 13.73 -2.50
C GLY A 43 6.08 14.78 -1.44
N ILE A 44 4.92 15.43 -1.54
CA ILE A 44 4.46 16.41 -0.55
C ILE A 44 3.39 15.76 0.31
N PRO A 45 3.60 15.61 1.64
CA PRO A 45 2.57 15.13 2.54
C PRO A 45 1.38 16.09 2.56
N LEU A 46 0.18 15.55 2.40
CA LEU A 46 -1.06 16.32 2.54
C LEU A 46 -1.48 16.46 4.01
N THR A 47 -0.97 15.58 4.84
CA THR A 47 -1.12 15.62 6.29
C THR A 47 0.15 16.17 6.93
N ASP A 48 0.01 16.97 7.97
CA ASP A 48 1.14 17.37 8.82
C ASP A 48 1.72 16.13 9.51
N LEU A 49 2.93 15.72 9.10
CA LEU A 49 3.59 14.52 9.62
C LEU A 49 3.91 14.60 11.11
N SER A 50 3.94 15.80 11.71
CA SER A 50 4.12 15.97 13.15
C SER A 50 2.97 15.40 13.98
N LEU A 51 1.83 15.09 13.36
CA LEU A 51 0.67 14.49 14.01
C LEU A 51 0.79 12.96 14.18
N LEU A 52 1.65 12.30 13.39
CA LEU A 52 1.75 10.84 13.37
C LEU A 52 2.10 10.19 14.71
N PRO A 53 3.04 10.73 15.52
CA PRO A 53 3.39 10.12 16.81
C PRO A 53 2.23 10.00 17.79
N ALA A 54 1.23 10.88 17.67
CA ALA A 54 0.09 10.91 18.59
C ALA A 54 -1.09 10.03 18.15
N VAL A 55 -1.07 9.44 16.94
CA VAL A 55 -2.20 8.70 16.36
C VAL A 55 -2.61 7.52 17.23
N LYS A 56 -1.63 6.73 17.67
CA LYS A 56 -1.90 5.53 18.49
C LYS A 56 -2.49 5.90 19.85
N GLU A 57 -1.92 6.88 20.52
CA GLU A 57 -2.40 7.32 21.85
C GLU A 57 -3.80 7.91 21.78
N LYS A 58 -4.06 8.76 20.76
CA LYS A 58 -5.33 9.48 20.64
C LYS A 58 -6.49 8.66 20.07
N HIS A 59 -6.20 7.77 19.12
CA HIS A 59 -7.23 7.10 18.33
C HIS A 59 -7.15 5.57 18.40
N GLY A 60 -6.11 4.99 19.00
CA GLY A 60 -5.90 3.54 19.05
C GLY A 60 -5.50 2.92 17.70
N LEU A 61 -5.17 3.73 16.70
CA LEU A 61 -4.77 3.29 15.37
C LEU A 61 -3.25 3.17 15.27
N GLU A 62 -2.75 2.13 14.60
CA GLU A 62 -1.34 2.06 14.19
C GLU A 62 -1.11 2.89 12.93
N VAL A 63 0.04 3.57 12.83
CA VAL A 63 0.50 4.16 11.56
C VAL A 63 1.26 3.08 10.81
N GLU A 64 0.57 2.41 9.89
CA GLU A 64 1.08 1.21 9.20
C GLU A 64 2.14 1.53 8.13
N GLY A 65 2.18 2.78 7.64
CA GLY A 65 3.17 3.22 6.67
C GLY A 65 3.00 4.68 6.26
N LEU A 66 4.05 5.20 5.65
CA LEU A 66 4.05 6.49 4.94
C LEU A 66 4.39 6.23 3.47
N TYR A 67 3.41 6.43 2.58
CA TYR A 67 3.60 6.32 1.15
C TYR A 67 4.20 7.59 0.56
N LEU A 68 5.35 7.47 -0.10
CA LEU A 68 6.07 8.57 -0.75
C LEU A 68 6.25 8.29 -2.24
N VAL A 69 6.12 9.33 -3.06
CA VAL A 69 6.53 9.29 -4.47
C VAL A 69 7.79 10.11 -4.65
N LEU A 70 8.88 9.45 -5.00
CA LEU A 70 10.14 10.10 -5.36
C LEU A 70 10.20 10.31 -6.87
N HIS A 71 10.35 11.57 -7.28
CA HIS A 71 10.64 11.96 -8.66
C HIS A 71 12.11 12.32 -8.75
N GLU A 72 12.93 11.43 -9.31
CA GLU A 72 14.38 11.65 -9.41
C GLU A 72 14.70 13.01 -10.08
N GLY A 73 15.56 13.78 -9.42
CA GLY A 73 15.97 15.12 -9.86
C GLY A 73 14.96 16.24 -9.59
N ARG A 74 13.81 15.96 -8.95
CA ARG A 74 12.79 16.96 -8.64
C ARG A 74 12.56 17.13 -7.13
N ASN A 75 12.32 16.05 -6.42
CA ASN A 75 11.98 16.08 -5.00
C ASN A 75 12.85 15.16 -4.13
N ASP A 76 13.99 14.72 -4.63
CA ASP A 76 14.91 13.83 -3.89
C ASP A 76 15.27 14.38 -2.50
N HIS A 77 15.57 15.69 -2.43
CA HIS A 77 15.93 16.36 -1.19
C HIS A 77 14.77 16.34 -0.19
N LEU A 78 13.53 16.56 -0.64
CA LEU A 78 12.34 16.55 0.19
C LEU A 78 12.04 15.15 0.73
N VAL A 79 12.10 14.12 -0.13
CA VAL A 79 11.90 12.72 0.30
C VAL A 79 12.98 12.33 1.29
N ARG A 80 14.24 12.70 1.05
CA ARG A 80 15.33 12.46 1.99
C ARG A 80 15.09 13.14 3.33
N GLU A 81 14.70 14.41 3.33
CA GLU A 81 14.38 15.17 4.53
C GLU A 81 13.25 14.49 5.34
N ILE A 82 12.17 14.07 4.66
CA ILE A 82 11.08 13.32 5.30
C ILE A 82 11.62 12.05 5.94
N VAL A 83 12.39 11.23 5.22
CA VAL A 83 12.95 9.98 5.75
C VAL A 83 13.91 10.25 6.92
N GLU A 84 14.61 11.38 6.93
CA GLU A 84 15.49 11.79 8.03
C GLU A 84 14.75 12.28 9.28
N THR A 85 13.56 12.86 9.14
CA THR A 85 12.90 13.59 10.22
C THR A 85 11.58 12.99 10.70
N VAL A 86 10.89 12.18 9.87
CA VAL A 86 9.58 11.66 10.22
C VAL A 86 9.63 10.79 11.48
N GLU A 87 8.63 10.97 12.35
CA GLU A 87 8.42 10.20 13.56
C GLU A 87 7.04 9.53 13.55
N GLY A 88 6.84 8.52 14.39
CA GLY A 88 5.55 7.83 14.52
C GLY A 88 5.23 6.86 13.38
N VAL A 89 6.20 6.53 12.52
CA VAL A 89 6.07 5.53 11.46
C VAL A 89 7.37 4.70 11.38
N GLU A 90 7.24 3.43 11.05
CA GLU A 90 8.40 2.52 10.89
C GLU A 90 8.64 2.11 9.43
N LEU A 91 7.62 2.22 8.58
CA LEU A 91 7.65 1.76 7.19
C LEU A 91 7.42 2.91 6.21
N ILE A 92 8.36 3.10 5.30
CA ILE A 92 8.22 3.99 4.15
C ILE A 92 7.87 3.14 2.92
N GLU A 93 6.69 3.34 2.36
CA GLU A 93 6.31 2.77 1.05
C GLU A 93 6.77 3.73 -0.04
N LEU A 94 7.73 3.31 -0.85
CA LEU A 94 8.41 4.19 -1.80
C LEU A 94 8.09 3.80 -3.25
N ALA A 95 7.37 4.66 -3.95
CA ALA A 95 7.21 4.63 -5.40
C ALA A 95 8.21 5.57 -6.07
N ILE A 96 8.86 5.12 -7.14
CA ILE A 96 9.94 5.88 -7.79
C ILE A 96 9.58 6.19 -9.23
N GLN A 97 9.68 7.46 -9.59
CA GLN A 97 9.61 7.95 -10.96
C GLN A 97 10.95 8.53 -11.41
N THR A 98 11.35 8.25 -12.64
CA THR A 98 12.55 8.83 -13.25
C THR A 98 12.30 9.12 -14.72
N SER A 99 13.01 10.12 -15.27
CA SER A 99 12.95 10.49 -16.67
C SER A 99 13.96 9.75 -17.55
N VAL A 100 14.90 9.01 -16.96
CA VAL A 100 15.98 8.28 -17.64
C VAL A 100 16.02 6.83 -17.20
N ASN A 101 16.77 6.00 -17.92
CA ASN A 101 16.93 4.57 -17.76
C ASN A 101 16.75 4.08 -16.29
N GLY A 102 15.56 3.50 -16.06
CA GLY A 102 14.98 3.37 -14.76
C GLY A 102 15.76 2.56 -13.73
N THR A 103 16.40 1.45 -14.12
CA THR A 103 17.04 0.56 -13.15
C THR A 103 18.22 1.23 -12.42
N ALA A 104 19.11 1.90 -13.15
CA ALA A 104 20.25 2.58 -12.54
C ALA A 104 19.82 3.73 -11.61
N ALA A 105 18.72 4.42 -11.96
CA ALA A 105 18.16 5.48 -11.13
C ALA A 105 17.59 4.92 -9.81
N ILE A 106 16.83 3.83 -9.87
CA ILE A 106 16.31 3.16 -8.67
C ILE A 106 17.46 2.76 -7.74
N LEU A 107 18.51 2.12 -8.29
CA LEU A 107 19.64 1.67 -7.48
C LEU A 107 20.30 2.85 -6.75
N ARG A 108 20.57 3.98 -7.46
CA ARG A 108 21.15 5.18 -6.83
C ARG A 108 20.25 5.75 -5.73
N VAL A 109 18.94 5.82 -5.95
CA VAL A 109 17.98 6.31 -4.97
C VAL A 109 18.04 5.44 -3.70
N ILE A 110 17.91 4.13 -3.86
CA ILE A 110 17.92 3.20 -2.73
C ILE A 110 19.26 3.24 -1.99
N GLU A 111 20.38 3.19 -2.71
CA GLU A 111 21.73 3.29 -2.14
C GLU A 111 21.89 4.57 -1.28
N SER A 112 21.29 5.68 -1.72
CA SER A 112 21.33 6.96 -1.00
C SER A 112 20.45 7.00 0.25
N LEU A 113 19.36 6.21 0.30
CA LEU A 113 18.41 6.20 1.41
C LEU A 113 18.75 5.15 2.49
N LEU A 114 19.36 4.02 2.12
CA LEU A 114 19.62 2.91 3.06
C LEU A 114 20.41 3.34 4.32
N PRO A 115 21.47 4.17 4.25
CA PRO A 115 22.17 4.61 5.47
C PRO A 115 21.29 5.44 6.40
N ILE A 116 20.34 6.20 5.86
CA ILE A 116 19.38 6.98 6.66
C ILE A 116 18.40 6.03 7.34
N VAL A 117 17.85 5.10 6.59
CA VAL A 117 16.89 4.09 7.05
C VAL A 117 17.48 3.24 8.18
N GLU A 118 18.75 2.83 8.06
CA GLU A 118 19.46 2.12 9.14
C GLU A 118 19.58 2.96 10.41
N ARG A 119 20.09 4.18 10.27
CA ARG A 119 20.30 5.09 11.40
C ARG A 119 19.00 5.44 12.12
N ARG A 120 17.92 5.58 11.36
CA ARG A 120 16.58 5.94 11.85
C ARG A 120 15.76 4.73 12.31
N ASN A 121 16.27 3.51 12.17
CA ASN A 121 15.54 2.27 12.44
C ASN A 121 14.24 2.13 11.64
N LEU A 122 14.18 2.72 10.43
CA LEU A 122 13.06 2.62 9.50
C LEU A 122 13.22 1.41 8.58
N LYS A 123 12.20 1.14 7.77
CA LYS A 123 12.19 0.20 6.65
C LYS A 123 11.70 0.90 5.39
N ILE A 124 12.15 0.45 4.22
CA ILE A 124 11.60 0.85 2.93
C ILE A 124 10.95 -0.37 2.30
N ALA A 125 9.68 -0.25 1.93
CA ALA A 125 9.00 -1.15 1.03
C ALA A 125 8.88 -0.49 -0.35
N LEU A 126 9.51 -1.04 -1.36
CA LEU A 126 9.33 -0.58 -2.74
C LEU A 126 7.89 -0.85 -3.18
N TYR A 127 7.25 0.19 -3.66
CA TYR A 127 5.84 0.15 -4.04
C TYR A 127 5.71 0.02 -5.56
N PRO A 128 5.19 -1.10 -6.09
CA PRO A 128 4.91 -1.23 -7.51
C PRO A 128 3.74 -0.31 -7.88
N HIS A 129 3.96 0.54 -8.89
CA HIS A 129 2.98 1.52 -9.28
C HIS A 129 2.93 1.67 -10.81
N LEU A 130 1.72 1.63 -11.39
CA LEU A 130 1.50 1.88 -12.82
C LEU A 130 2.17 3.19 -13.26
N HIS A 131 2.79 3.15 -14.44
CA HIS A 131 3.50 4.29 -15.04
C HIS A 131 4.72 4.80 -14.23
N HIS A 132 5.18 4.02 -13.24
CA HIS A 132 6.43 4.27 -12.54
C HIS A 132 7.54 3.33 -13.03
N VAL A 133 8.77 3.57 -12.59
CA VAL A 133 9.90 2.72 -12.96
C VAL A 133 9.80 1.34 -12.31
N THR A 134 9.32 1.30 -11.07
CA THR A 134 8.95 0.06 -10.38
C THR A 134 7.48 -0.25 -10.64
N GLN A 135 7.12 -0.59 -11.87
CA GLN A 135 5.73 -0.86 -12.20
C GLN A 135 5.28 -2.26 -11.77
N THR A 136 6.17 -3.24 -11.86
CA THR A 136 5.82 -4.65 -11.66
C THR A 136 6.44 -5.23 -10.39
N THR A 137 5.80 -6.28 -9.85
CA THR A 137 6.32 -7.04 -8.71
C THR A 137 7.70 -7.62 -9.00
N SER A 138 7.94 -8.09 -10.23
CA SER A 138 9.24 -8.65 -10.64
C SER A 138 10.37 -7.60 -10.61
N GLN A 139 10.08 -6.35 -11.03
CA GLN A 139 11.07 -5.26 -10.96
C GLN A 139 11.43 -4.92 -9.51
N VAL A 140 10.42 -4.88 -8.64
CA VAL A 140 10.63 -4.63 -7.21
C VAL A 140 11.47 -5.73 -6.56
N VAL A 141 11.15 -7.00 -6.82
CA VAL A 141 11.90 -8.15 -6.30
C VAL A 141 13.35 -8.09 -6.76
N ALA A 142 13.62 -7.81 -8.04
CA ALA A 142 14.98 -7.72 -8.56
C ALA A 142 15.84 -6.64 -7.84
N VAL A 143 15.24 -5.52 -7.46
CA VAL A 143 15.91 -4.48 -6.66
C VAL A 143 16.19 -4.97 -5.24
N CYS A 144 15.22 -5.62 -4.60
CA CYS A 144 15.40 -6.19 -3.26
C CYS A 144 16.52 -7.25 -3.25
N GLU A 145 16.56 -8.13 -4.24
CA GLU A 145 17.61 -9.14 -4.41
C GLU A 145 18.99 -8.52 -4.63
N HIS A 146 19.07 -7.44 -5.43
CA HIS A 146 20.33 -6.75 -5.71
C HIS A 146 20.99 -6.22 -4.42
N PHE A 147 20.22 -5.64 -3.52
CA PHE A 147 20.75 -5.09 -2.27
C PHE A 147 20.86 -6.14 -1.16
N GLY A 148 19.97 -7.12 -1.09
CA GLY A 148 19.93 -8.12 -0.03
C GLY A 148 19.85 -7.53 1.38
N HIS A 149 19.24 -6.36 1.54
CA HIS A 149 19.30 -5.56 2.75
C HIS A 149 18.05 -5.76 3.61
N SER A 150 18.22 -6.04 4.90
CA SER A 150 17.12 -6.40 5.82
C SER A 150 16.07 -5.29 6.04
N ARG A 151 16.41 -4.04 5.72
CA ARG A 151 15.50 -2.90 5.83
C ARG A 151 14.87 -2.49 4.50
N LEU A 152 15.17 -3.21 3.43
CA LEU A 152 14.59 -3.03 2.12
C LEU A 152 13.71 -4.23 1.79
N GLY A 153 12.48 -3.96 1.41
CA GLY A 153 11.52 -4.97 0.98
C GLY A 153 10.55 -4.42 -0.04
N ALA A 154 9.40 -5.02 -0.13
CA ALA A 154 8.40 -4.77 -1.15
C ALA A 154 7.00 -4.63 -0.54
N SER A 155 6.21 -3.72 -1.10
CA SER A 155 4.76 -3.72 -0.96
C SER A 155 4.13 -4.51 -2.10
N PHE A 156 3.07 -5.24 -1.81
CA PHE A 156 2.17 -5.77 -2.84
C PHE A 156 0.93 -4.88 -2.92
N ASN A 157 0.65 -4.38 -4.12
CA ASN A 157 -0.57 -3.61 -4.38
C ASN A 157 -1.48 -4.37 -5.35
N GLY A 158 -2.62 -4.84 -4.84
CA GLY A 158 -3.59 -5.62 -5.62
C GLY A 158 -4.14 -4.85 -6.83
N TYR A 159 -4.42 -3.55 -6.67
CA TYR A 159 -4.88 -2.72 -7.79
C TYR A 159 -3.85 -2.63 -8.91
N HIS A 160 -2.60 -2.28 -8.59
CA HIS A 160 -1.55 -2.13 -9.61
C HIS A 160 -1.19 -3.45 -10.26
N TRP A 161 -1.13 -4.55 -9.49
CA TRP A 161 -0.96 -5.88 -10.04
C TRP A 161 -2.07 -6.25 -11.04
N TYR A 162 -3.34 -6.02 -10.65
CA TYR A 162 -4.50 -6.33 -11.49
C TYR A 162 -4.54 -5.46 -12.74
N ALA A 163 -4.35 -4.17 -12.61
CA ALA A 163 -4.35 -3.23 -13.73
C ALA A 163 -3.17 -3.44 -14.70
N SER A 164 -2.01 -3.87 -14.20
CA SER A 164 -0.85 -4.23 -15.03
C SER A 164 -0.97 -5.60 -15.70
N GLN A 165 -1.97 -6.40 -15.33
CA GLN A 165 -2.17 -7.76 -15.84
C GLN A 165 -0.89 -8.62 -15.70
N GLU A 166 -0.21 -8.55 -14.55
CA GLU A 166 1.08 -9.22 -14.29
C GLU A 166 1.00 -10.76 -14.27
N GLY A 167 -0.18 -11.33 -14.50
CA GLY A 167 -0.40 -12.76 -14.52
C GLY A 167 -0.57 -13.37 -13.14
N LYS A 168 -0.24 -14.64 -12.99
CA LYS A 168 -0.60 -15.49 -11.85
C LYS A 168 -0.22 -14.90 -10.49
N LEU A 169 -1.23 -14.55 -9.70
CA LEU A 169 -1.11 -13.93 -8.38
C LEU A 169 -0.18 -14.72 -7.46
N GLU A 170 -0.37 -16.03 -7.38
CA GLU A 170 0.39 -16.89 -6.47
C GLU A 170 1.88 -16.95 -6.81
N GLU A 171 2.23 -16.97 -8.09
CA GLU A 171 3.63 -16.92 -8.53
C GLU A 171 4.29 -15.60 -8.10
N ARG A 172 3.56 -14.47 -8.24
CA ARG A 172 4.05 -13.15 -7.83
C ARG A 172 4.24 -13.05 -6.33
N LEU A 173 3.24 -13.48 -5.56
CA LEU A 173 3.33 -13.47 -4.10
C LEU A 173 4.43 -14.40 -3.57
N ASN A 174 4.61 -15.59 -4.17
CA ASN A 174 5.71 -16.48 -3.80
C ASN A 174 7.09 -15.85 -4.07
N ALA A 175 7.26 -15.18 -5.21
CA ALA A 175 8.50 -14.47 -5.51
C ALA A 175 8.75 -13.30 -4.54
N MET A 176 7.69 -12.60 -4.14
CA MET A 176 7.79 -11.49 -3.19
C MET A 176 7.95 -11.92 -1.74
N LYS A 177 7.59 -13.16 -1.38
CA LYS A 177 7.53 -13.64 0.01
C LYS A 177 8.74 -13.26 0.87
N PRO A 178 10.01 -13.40 0.43
CA PRO A 178 11.16 -13.03 1.24
C PRO A 178 11.25 -11.52 1.56
N TRP A 179 10.58 -10.70 0.77
CA TRP A 179 10.68 -9.24 0.79
C TRP A 179 9.39 -8.54 1.19
N LEU A 180 8.28 -9.28 1.32
CA LEU A 180 6.94 -8.71 1.48
C LEU A 180 6.78 -8.08 2.87
N MET A 181 6.66 -6.76 2.92
CA MET A 181 6.50 -5.97 4.14
C MET A 181 5.10 -5.41 4.31
N GLN A 182 4.40 -5.10 3.20
CA GLN A 182 3.09 -4.46 3.22
C GLN A 182 2.23 -5.00 2.10
N VAL A 183 0.92 -5.02 2.33
CA VAL A 183 -0.09 -5.38 1.33
C VAL A 183 -1.19 -4.34 1.34
N VAL A 184 -1.58 -3.87 0.15
CA VAL A 184 -2.76 -3.03 -0.03
C VAL A 184 -3.62 -3.56 -1.16
N THR A 185 -4.93 -3.39 -1.08
CA THR A 185 -5.86 -3.85 -2.10
C THR A 185 -7.08 -2.92 -2.24
N SER A 186 -7.78 -3.05 -3.35
CA SER A 186 -9.08 -2.41 -3.61
C SER A 186 -9.95 -3.38 -4.42
N GLY A 187 -11.17 -3.01 -4.76
CA GLY A 187 -11.86 -3.56 -5.91
C GLY A 187 -11.36 -2.92 -7.20
N SER A 188 -11.56 -3.56 -8.34
CA SER A 188 -11.10 -3.03 -9.61
C SER A 188 -11.86 -3.64 -10.80
N VAL A 189 -12.00 -2.86 -11.86
CA VAL A 189 -12.49 -3.32 -13.18
C VAL A 189 -11.51 -2.82 -14.23
N LEU A 190 -11.08 -3.70 -15.15
CA LEU A 190 -10.29 -3.28 -16.32
C LEU A 190 -11.13 -2.34 -17.19
N SER A 191 -10.70 -1.11 -17.37
CA SER A 191 -11.46 -0.08 -18.07
C SER A 191 -10.57 1.07 -18.56
N GLN A 192 -10.78 1.46 -19.81
CA GLN A 192 -10.13 2.65 -20.36
C GLN A 192 -10.65 3.96 -19.74
N LEU A 193 -11.74 3.92 -19.00
CA LEU A 193 -12.26 5.07 -18.23
C LEU A 193 -11.61 5.19 -16.85
N GLY A 194 -10.88 4.15 -16.42
CA GLY A 194 -10.19 4.14 -15.14
C GLY A 194 -8.88 4.91 -15.14
N TRP A 195 -8.25 4.93 -13.97
CA TRP A 195 -6.97 5.59 -13.79
C TRP A 195 -5.89 5.03 -14.73
N GLY A 196 -5.12 5.93 -15.33
CA GLY A 196 -4.11 5.57 -16.32
C GLY A 196 -4.66 4.89 -17.58
N ARG A 197 -5.98 4.92 -17.81
CA ARG A 197 -6.70 4.19 -18.86
C ARG A 197 -6.53 2.66 -18.78
N MET A 198 -6.33 2.13 -17.58
CA MET A 198 -6.07 0.73 -17.33
C MET A 198 -7.19 0.06 -16.54
N ALA A 199 -7.55 0.63 -15.39
CA ALA A 199 -8.57 0.06 -14.51
C ALA A 199 -9.23 1.13 -13.66
N THR A 200 -10.48 0.88 -13.23
CA THR A 200 -11.13 1.67 -12.18
C THR A 200 -10.63 1.21 -10.82
N MET A 201 -10.68 2.11 -9.83
CA MET A 201 -10.48 1.75 -8.44
C MET A 201 -11.85 1.72 -7.76
N GLU A 202 -12.17 0.60 -7.12
CA GLU A 202 -13.48 0.35 -6.51
C GLU A 202 -13.32 -0.05 -5.04
N PRO A 203 -14.34 0.10 -4.19
CA PRO A 203 -14.35 -0.56 -2.89
C PRO A 203 -14.13 -2.06 -3.02
N VAL A 204 -13.51 -2.69 -2.03
CA VAL A 204 -13.07 -4.11 -2.08
C VAL A 204 -14.19 -5.14 -2.34
N ASP A 205 -15.45 -4.75 -2.13
CA ASP A 205 -16.62 -5.57 -2.44
C ASP A 205 -17.18 -5.34 -3.86
N ARG A 206 -16.51 -4.53 -4.66
CA ARG A 206 -16.94 -4.15 -6.01
C ARG A 206 -15.87 -4.46 -7.04
N GLY A 207 -16.28 -4.45 -8.30
CA GLY A 207 -15.40 -4.72 -9.43
C GLY A 207 -15.29 -6.21 -9.74
N GLU A 208 -14.26 -6.56 -10.50
CA GLU A 208 -14.01 -7.92 -11.02
C GLU A 208 -12.87 -8.62 -10.26
N MET A 209 -12.04 -7.86 -9.54
CA MET A 209 -10.94 -8.41 -8.78
C MET A 209 -11.43 -9.19 -7.57
N ASP A 210 -11.08 -10.48 -7.50
CA ASP A 210 -11.49 -11.38 -6.42
C ASP A 210 -10.58 -11.21 -5.19
N ASN A 211 -11.00 -10.36 -4.26
CA ASN A 211 -10.26 -10.13 -3.02
C ASN A 211 -10.28 -11.34 -2.06
N PHE A 212 -11.26 -12.25 -2.16
CA PHE A 212 -11.23 -13.50 -1.41
C PHE A 212 -10.06 -14.38 -1.88
N ALA A 213 -9.90 -14.52 -3.20
CA ALA A 213 -8.79 -15.26 -3.79
C ALA A 213 -7.43 -14.63 -3.44
N LEU A 214 -7.34 -13.30 -3.42
CA LEU A 214 -6.13 -12.57 -3.04
C LEU A 214 -5.74 -12.84 -1.59
N VAL A 215 -6.65 -12.69 -0.64
CA VAL A 215 -6.37 -12.95 0.79
C VAL A 215 -6.04 -14.43 1.02
N ALA A 216 -6.74 -15.35 0.35
CA ALA A 216 -6.42 -16.77 0.39
C ALA A 216 -4.99 -17.08 -0.11
N ALA A 217 -4.54 -16.39 -1.16
CA ALA A 217 -3.17 -16.53 -1.65
C ALA A 217 -2.13 -15.95 -0.66
N LEU A 218 -2.44 -14.84 0.01
CA LEU A 218 -1.61 -14.28 1.07
C LEU A 218 -1.47 -15.26 2.26
N ASP A 219 -2.55 -15.90 2.68
CA ASP A 219 -2.52 -16.94 3.71
C ASP A 219 -1.61 -18.11 3.30
N ARG A 220 -1.69 -18.56 2.03
CA ARG A 220 -0.86 -19.67 1.51
C ARG A 220 0.63 -19.33 1.50
N VAL A 221 1.01 -18.12 1.17
CA VAL A 221 2.43 -17.69 1.23
C VAL A 221 2.89 -17.37 2.65
N GLY A 222 1.97 -17.36 3.61
CA GLY A 222 2.26 -17.15 5.04
C GLY A 222 2.43 -15.68 5.41
N TYR A 223 1.77 -14.76 4.70
CA TYR A 223 1.73 -13.36 5.07
C TYR A 223 0.89 -13.16 6.34
N THR A 224 1.44 -12.48 7.33
CA THR A 224 0.80 -12.22 8.63
C THR A 224 0.70 -10.73 8.98
N GLY A 225 1.12 -9.87 8.06
CA GLY A 225 1.05 -8.42 8.22
C GLY A 225 -0.38 -7.88 8.10
N SER A 226 -0.50 -6.56 8.23
CA SER A 226 -1.77 -5.87 7.99
C SER A 226 -2.08 -5.77 6.50
N ILE A 227 -3.37 -5.69 6.16
CA ILE A 227 -3.84 -5.47 4.79
C ILE A 227 -4.52 -4.11 4.71
N GLY A 228 -4.00 -3.23 3.84
CA GLY A 228 -4.57 -1.92 3.59
C GLY A 228 -5.70 -1.95 2.58
N VAL A 229 -6.76 -1.19 2.82
CA VAL A 229 -7.75 -0.89 1.80
C VAL A 229 -7.40 0.44 1.13
N LEU A 230 -7.31 0.41 -0.20
CA LEU A 230 -6.95 1.54 -1.05
C LEU A 230 -8.19 2.13 -1.69
N GLY A 231 -8.32 3.45 -1.66
CA GLY A 231 -9.32 4.22 -2.37
C GLY A 231 -8.76 5.56 -2.84
N TRP A 232 -9.26 6.03 -3.97
CA TRP A 232 -8.87 7.33 -4.53
C TRP A 232 -10.04 7.91 -5.32
N ASP A 233 -10.40 9.16 -5.02
CA ASP A 233 -11.44 9.93 -5.72
C ASP A 233 -12.78 9.19 -5.91
N TYR A 234 -13.16 8.42 -4.90
CA TYR A 234 -14.40 7.64 -4.99
C TYR A 234 -15.68 8.48 -5.01
N GLY A 235 -15.62 9.70 -4.49
CA GLY A 235 -16.81 10.53 -4.27
C GLY A 235 -17.86 9.87 -3.34
N GLY A 236 -18.97 10.54 -3.13
CA GLY A 236 -20.06 10.04 -2.26
C GLY A 236 -19.66 9.98 -0.78
N ASP A 237 -20.37 9.19 -0.01
CA ASP A 237 -20.15 9.04 1.42
C ASP A 237 -18.96 8.10 1.70
N ILE A 238 -17.85 8.68 2.14
CA ILE A 238 -16.60 7.98 2.41
C ILE A 238 -16.71 7.05 3.62
N TYR A 239 -17.42 7.47 4.67
CA TYR A 239 -17.65 6.66 5.87
C TYR A 239 -18.35 5.33 5.54
N LEU A 240 -19.43 5.38 4.77
CA LEU A 240 -20.15 4.17 4.34
C LEU A 240 -19.29 3.26 3.44
N LYS A 241 -18.42 3.84 2.63
CA LYS A 241 -17.51 3.04 1.79
C LYS A 241 -16.44 2.33 2.61
N LEU A 242 -15.84 3.03 3.57
CA LEU A 242 -14.89 2.44 4.52
C LEU A 242 -15.56 1.35 5.36
N GLU A 243 -16.76 1.58 5.88
CA GLU A 243 -17.53 0.57 6.61
C GLU A 243 -17.71 -0.72 5.78
N ARG A 244 -18.12 -0.58 4.52
CA ARG A 244 -18.28 -1.72 3.60
C ARG A 244 -16.98 -2.44 3.32
N CYS A 245 -15.88 -1.70 3.10
CA CYS A 245 -14.56 -2.29 2.88
C CYS A 245 -14.13 -3.12 4.10
N LEU A 246 -14.21 -2.56 5.30
CA LEU A 246 -13.83 -3.27 6.52
C LEU A 246 -14.70 -4.52 6.75
N LYS A 247 -16.02 -4.39 6.61
CA LYS A 247 -16.96 -5.50 6.75
C LYS A 247 -16.64 -6.64 5.76
N THR A 248 -16.28 -6.28 4.52
CA THR A 248 -15.91 -7.25 3.50
C THR A 248 -14.61 -7.97 3.86
N MET A 249 -13.55 -7.25 4.24
CA MET A 249 -12.27 -7.83 4.63
C MET A 249 -12.41 -8.76 5.84
N ARG A 250 -13.09 -8.32 6.91
CA ARG A 250 -13.39 -9.16 8.09
C ARG A 250 -14.25 -10.38 7.72
N GLY A 251 -15.15 -10.22 6.74
CA GLY A 251 -15.96 -11.31 6.20
C GLY A 251 -15.14 -12.35 5.41
N ILE A 252 -14.11 -11.91 4.70
CA ILE A 252 -13.15 -12.79 4.01
C ILE A 252 -12.38 -13.62 5.02
N ASP A 253 -11.72 -12.99 5.99
CA ASP A 253 -10.97 -13.68 7.05
C ASP A 253 -11.81 -14.76 7.74
N ARG A 254 -13.03 -14.39 8.14
CA ARG A 254 -13.96 -15.34 8.80
C ARG A 254 -14.29 -16.54 7.93
N ARG A 255 -14.53 -16.35 6.64
CA ARG A 255 -14.82 -17.44 5.70
C ARG A 255 -13.62 -18.35 5.51
N LEU A 256 -12.40 -17.80 5.43
CA LEU A 256 -11.17 -18.56 5.33
C LEU A 256 -10.89 -19.39 6.60
N GLU A 257 -11.19 -18.85 7.79
CA GLU A 257 -11.08 -19.60 9.03
C GLU A 257 -12.07 -20.77 9.11
N MET A 258 -13.32 -20.54 8.74
CA MET A 258 -14.39 -21.56 8.79
C MET A 258 -14.25 -22.62 7.69
N HIS A 259 -13.74 -22.24 6.54
CA HIS A 259 -13.73 -23.03 5.31
C HIS A 259 -12.34 -23.06 4.68
N ARG A 260 -11.35 -23.62 5.37
CA ARG A 260 -9.94 -23.68 4.92
C ARG A 260 -9.78 -24.24 3.50
N GLY A 261 -10.63 -25.18 3.10
CA GLY A 261 -10.64 -25.71 1.73
C GLY A 261 -11.00 -24.70 0.64
N TRP A 262 -11.67 -23.59 1.00
CA TRP A 262 -12.00 -22.53 0.03
C TRP A 262 -10.77 -21.70 -0.37
N ALA A 263 -9.71 -21.76 0.43
CA ALA A 263 -8.43 -21.13 0.08
C ALA A 263 -7.70 -21.87 -1.07
N GLN A 264 -8.12 -23.08 -1.44
CA GLN A 264 -7.55 -23.87 -2.53
C GLN A 264 -8.22 -23.46 -3.86
N ILE A 265 -7.81 -22.31 -4.40
CA ILE A 265 -8.33 -21.77 -5.65
C ILE A 265 -7.24 -21.89 -6.71
N ASP A 266 -7.57 -22.54 -7.84
CA ASP A 266 -6.72 -22.51 -9.03
C ASP A 266 -6.89 -21.15 -9.71
N LEU A 267 -6.01 -20.22 -9.38
CA LEU A 267 -5.97 -18.90 -10.00
C LEU A 267 -5.44 -19.03 -11.44
N LYS A 268 -6.25 -18.62 -12.41
CA LYS A 268 -5.92 -18.65 -13.86
C LYS A 268 -4.84 -17.63 -14.19
#